data_c9185b41c2367c06d82db12e0231154f
#
_entry.id   c9185b41c2367c06d82db12e0231154f
#
_cell.length_a   1.000
_cell.length_b   1.000
_cell.length_c   1.000
_cell.angle_alpha   90.00
_cell.angle_beta   90.00
_cell.angle_gamma   90.00
#
_symmetry.space_group_name_H-M   'P 1'
#
loop_
_entity.id
_entity.type
_entity.pdbx_description
1 polymer ?
#
loop_
_entity_poly.entity_id
_entity_poly.type
_entity_poly.pdbx_seq_one_letter_code
_entity_poly.pdbx_strand_id
1 'polypeptide(L)'
;MNEEDPTLVEQSAEVAANMQEVLETSQKIWTTFLEAQAEDARPRAADPLNTMPAWLALSRAIADNPQQVADATLAFWDAQSRLWQASTLKWLGAKDTPMPESPHKSAPGKRFQHKDWSENALFDYLKESYLLASGFINHTVHTVGDMDPRERKKAEFYTRNFVEALNPANFFALNPEVLNATAEQRGANLVRGLKMMLSDLERGKGQLLIRQTDMDAFEVGRDMAISPGAVIYQNDILQLIQYAPTTEKVHAKPILFIPPWINKFYVLDLNEKKSMVKWLVAQGYTVFMISWINPDEKQKDETWDSYMTKGALEAIDAALAETGQKSLHLASYCIGGTLTGTLMAYLGKKKDKRVASATFFTAQLDFVDAGELQVFVDDETIKAVDEEMEKGYLPAQKMAHAFNMLRSNDLIWSYVVNNYLLGKDPFPFDLLYWNADSTAMPAHVHHFYLENFYTRNAFATGKLSVLDTTITLGDIRGPVYHVATKEDHIAPAESVYRGAQMMTGADVRYVLSGSGHIAGVVNPPAAGKYQYWTNPDLGPATLADWTDAAEETQGSWWPDWDRWLSERSGRMVAARVPGKVSGIIEPAPGSYVKVRFDQR
;
A
#
# COMPACT_ATOMS: atom_id res chain seq x y z
N MET A 1 -0.42 60.50 25.03
CA MET A 1 -0.26 59.10 25.47
C MET A 1 -1.49 58.38 24.92
N ASN A 2 -1.30 57.64 23.82
CA ASN A 2 -2.36 56.80 23.31
C ASN A 2 -2.50 55.62 24.29
N GLU A 3 -3.68 55.47 24.90
CA GLU A 3 -4.06 54.22 25.58
C GLU A 3 -4.05 53.13 24.52
N GLU A 4 -3.11 52.20 24.60
CA GLU A 4 -3.09 51.00 23.77
C GLU A 4 -4.37 50.20 24.09
N ASP A 5 -5.11 49.84 23.07
CA ASP A 5 -6.33 49.03 23.18
C ASP A 5 -5.97 47.74 23.94
N PRO A 6 -6.58 47.44 25.10
CA PRO A 6 -6.24 46.25 25.91
C PRO A 6 -6.36 44.94 25.12
N THR A 7 -7.23 44.88 24.11
CA THR A 7 -7.38 43.71 23.23
C THR A 7 -6.16 43.49 22.30
N LEU A 8 -5.50 44.56 21.85
CA LEU A 8 -4.29 44.51 21.04
C LEU A 8 -3.07 44.06 21.86
N VAL A 9 -2.99 44.46 23.13
CA VAL A 9 -1.92 44.05 24.05
C VAL A 9 -2.05 42.56 24.37
N GLU A 10 -3.25 42.06 24.65
CA GLU A 10 -3.51 40.63 24.87
C GLU A 10 -3.21 39.79 23.62
N GLN A 11 -3.62 40.25 22.44
CA GLN A 11 -3.34 39.57 21.18
C GLN A 11 -1.85 39.50 20.87
N SER A 12 -1.11 40.58 21.10
CA SER A 12 0.36 40.57 20.88
C SER A 12 1.10 39.68 21.88
N ALA A 13 0.64 39.60 23.13
CA ALA A 13 1.19 38.71 24.13
C ALA A 13 0.94 37.22 23.77
N GLU A 14 -0.23 36.89 23.25
CA GLU A 14 -0.54 35.54 22.78
C GLU A 14 0.33 35.11 21.60
N VAL A 15 0.53 35.98 20.60
CA VAL A 15 1.45 35.73 19.48
C VAL A 15 2.87 35.51 19.98
N ALA A 16 3.35 36.35 20.90
CA ALA A 16 4.70 36.23 21.47
C ALA A 16 4.87 34.91 22.23
N ALA A 17 3.87 34.50 23.03
CA ALA A 17 3.88 33.21 23.75
C ALA A 17 3.89 32.01 22.79
N ASN A 18 3.05 32.02 21.77
CA ASN A 18 3.02 30.96 20.76
C ASN A 18 4.34 30.88 19.98
N MET A 19 4.95 32.03 19.64
CA MET A 19 6.26 32.06 18.96
C MET A 19 7.39 31.53 19.84
N GLN A 20 7.38 31.85 21.12
CA GLN A 20 8.32 31.27 22.08
C GLN A 20 8.18 29.74 22.16
N GLU A 21 6.96 29.24 22.26
CA GLU A 21 6.68 27.81 22.32
C GLU A 21 7.08 27.07 21.01
N VAL A 22 6.89 27.72 19.85
CA VAL A 22 7.41 27.23 18.56
C VAL A 22 8.93 27.07 18.59
N LEU A 23 9.66 28.07 19.09
CA LEU A 23 11.12 28.01 19.19
C LEU A 23 11.60 26.91 20.15
N GLU A 24 11.00 26.82 21.33
CA GLU A 24 11.34 25.79 22.33
C GLU A 24 11.06 24.38 21.81
N THR A 25 9.91 24.17 21.17
CA THR A 25 9.55 22.87 20.61
C THR A 25 10.43 22.50 19.42
N SER A 26 10.76 23.47 18.56
CA SER A 26 11.71 23.27 17.45
C SER A 26 13.10 22.85 17.96
N GLN A 27 13.56 23.46 19.03
CA GLN A 27 14.83 23.08 19.67
C GLN A 27 14.78 21.63 20.20
N LYS A 28 13.70 21.24 20.85
CA LYS A 28 13.52 19.84 21.31
C LYS A 28 13.52 18.85 20.15
N ILE A 29 12.82 19.17 19.05
CA ILE A 29 12.81 18.34 17.83
C ILE A 29 14.24 18.12 17.33
N TRP A 30 15.04 19.19 17.21
CA TRP A 30 16.44 19.09 16.80
C TRP A 30 17.28 18.26 17.76
N THR A 31 17.13 18.44 19.05
CA THR A 31 17.85 17.67 20.07
C THR A 31 17.53 16.19 19.98
N THR A 32 16.24 15.83 19.95
CA THR A 32 15.78 14.42 19.81
C THR A 32 16.32 13.79 18.52
N PHE A 33 16.29 14.52 17.41
CA PHE A 33 16.82 14.03 16.13
C PHE A 33 18.34 13.80 16.19
N LEU A 34 19.11 14.75 16.74
CA LEU A 34 20.56 14.62 16.83
C LEU A 34 21.00 13.51 17.81
N GLU A 35 20.32 13.36 18.93
CA GLU A 35 20.57 12.27 19.89
C GLU A 35 20.34 10.90 19.22
N ALA A 36 19.25 10.72 18.51
CA ALA A 36 18.96 9.49 17.77
C ALA A 36 20.01 9.21 16.67
N GLN A 37 20.51 10.26 15.98
CA GLN A 37 21.59 10.10 15.00
C GLN A 37 22.92 9.71 15.65
N ALA A 38 23.20 10.20 16.86
CA ALA A 38 24.40 9.86 17.60
C ALA A 38 24.36 8.42 18.16
N GLU A 39 23.19 7.92 18.53
CA GLU A 39 22.99 6.54 18.98
C GLU A 39 23.10 5.52 17.82
N ASP A 40 22.70 5.91 16.60
CA ASP A 40 22.81 5.06 15.40
C ASP A 40 24.22 5.22 14.76
N ALA A 41 25.23 4.76 15.49
CA ALA A 41 26.65 4.87 15.09
C ALA A 41 27.06 3.92 13.95
N ARG A 42 26.11 3.22 13.29
CA ARG A 42 26.42 2.31 12.17
C ARG A 42 26.87 3.09 10.94
N PRO A 43 27.95 2.67 10.26
CA PRO A 43 28.29 3.22 8.97
C PRO A 43 27.13 3.00 8.00
N ARG A 44 26.46 4.07 7.58
CA ARG A 44 25.44 3.96 6.52
C ARG A 44 26.15 3.83 5.18
N ALA A 45 25.65 2.94 4.33
CA ALA A 45 26.06 2.92 2.93
C ALA A 45 25.86 4.31 2.32
N ALA A 46 26.78 4.75 1.47
CA ALA A 46 26.68 6.06 0.82
C ALA A 46 25.44 6.20 -0.07
N ASP A 47 24.96 5.09 -0.62
CA ASP A 47 23.73 5.00 -1.43
C ASP A 47 22.94 3.73 -1.05
N PRO A 48 22.21 3.75 0.10
CA PRO A 48 21.51 2.56 0.60
C PRO A 48 20.35 2.10 -0.30
N LEU A 49 19.87 2.97 -1.19
CA LEU A 49 18.80 2.69 -2.13
C LEU A 49 19.33 2.37 -3.54
N ASN A 50 20.65 2.30 -3.70
CA ASN A 50 21.34 2.08 -4.97
C ASN A 50 20.76 2.96 -6.10
N THR A 51 20.68 4.27 -5.86
CA THR A 51 20.12 5.24 -6.80
C THR A 51 21.13 5.75 -7.80
N MET A 52 22.43 5.70 -7.45
CA MET A 52 23.52 6.25 -8.26
C MET A 52 23.58 5.69 -9.68
N PRO A 53 23.40 4.37 -9.92
CA PRO A 53 23.35 3.84 -11.30
C PRO A 53 22.28 4.49 -12.15
N ALA A 54 21.06 4.67 -11.63
CA ALA A 54 19.96 5.30 -12.35
C ALA A 54 20.25 6.78 -12.68
N TRP A 55 20.86 7.53 -11.73
CA TRP A 55 21.27 8.92 -11.98
C TRP A 55 22.41 9.02 -13.00
N LEU A 56 23.35 8.08 -13.01
CA LEU A 56 24.41 8.02 -14.01
C LEU A 56 23.85 7.66 -15.39
N ALA A 57 22.93 6.71 -15.48
CA ALA A 57 22.26 6.35 -16.72
C ALA A 57 21.44 7.52 -17.27
N LEU A 58 20.67 8.22 -16.41
CA LEU A 58 19.95 9.43 -16.80
C LEU A 58 20.91 10.53 -17.30
N SER A 59 22.02 10.76 -16.60
CA SER A 59 23.01 11.76 -16.99
C SER A 59 23.63 11.45 -18.36
N ARG A 60 23.91 10.18 -18.65
CA ARG A 60 24.38 9.72 -19.96
C ARG A 60 23.31 9.92 -21.04
N ALA A 61 22.08 9.49 -20.77
CA ALA A 61 20.97 9.66 -21.71
C ALA A 61 20.74 11.15 -22.06
N ILE A 62 20.85 12.06 -21.08
CA ILE A 62 20.81 13.51 -21.29
C ILE A 62 21.98 13.97 -22.18
N ALA A 63 23.19 13.51 -21.91
CA ALA A 63 24.39 13.90 -22.67
C ALA A 63 24.36 13.37 -24.11
N ASP A 64 23.82 12.18 -24.33
CA ASP A 64 23.71 11.53 -25.63
C ASP A 64 22.55 12.07 -26.50
N ASN A 65 21.58 12.78 -25.87
CA ASN A 65 20.42 13.37 -26.57
C ASN A 65 20.31 14.89 -26.39
N PRO A 66 21.34 15.68 -26.71
CA PRO A 66 21.40 17.11 -26.40
C PRO A 66 20.32 17.91 -27.11
N GLN A 67 19.93 17.53 -28.34
CA GLN A 67 18.88 18.22 -29.09
C GLN A 67 17.52 18.10 -28.41
N GLN A 68 17.13 16.89 -28.00
CA GLN A 68 15.86 16.65 -27.32
C GLN A 68 15.76 17.44 -26.00
N VAL A 69 16.85 17.45 -25.24
CA VAL A 69 16.93 18.21 -24.00
C VAL A 69 16.90 19.72 -24.25
N ALA A 70 17.58 20.19 -25.30
CA ALA A 70 17.54 21.60 -25.69
C ALA A 70 16.13 22.04 -26.10
N ASP A 71 15.42 21.25 -26.91
CA ASP A 71 14.05 21.54 -27.35
C ASP A 71 13.08 21.60 -26.15
N ALA A 72 13.15 20.64 -25.22
CA ALA A 72 12.37 20.63 -24.00
C ALA A 72 12.68 21.85 -23.10
N THR A 73 13.98 22.20 -22.99
CA THR A 73 14.44 23.36 -22.20
C THR A 73 13.94 24.67 -22.80
N LEU A 74 14.00 24.83 -24.13
CA LEU A 74 13.49 26.01 -24.82
C LEU A 74 11.97 26.14 -24.62
N ALA A 75 11.24 25.05 -24.77
CA ALA A 75 9.78 25.04 -24.52
C ALA A 75 9.42 25.42 -23.08
N PHE A 76 10.19 24.95 -22.11
CA PHE A 76 10.03 25.32 -20.71
C PHE A 76 10.26 26.82 -20.47
N TRP A 77 11.37 27.37 -20.97
CA TRP A 77 11.68 28.79 -20.77
C TRP A 77 10.73 29.72 -21.51
N ASP A 78 10.23 29.31 -22.69
CA ASP A 78 9.19 30.05 -23.39
C ASP A 78 7.87 30.08 -22.57
N ALA A 79 7.45 28.92 -22.02
CA ALA A 79 6.28 28.85 -21.16
C ALA A 79 6.46 29.67 -19.87
N GLN A 80 7.64 29.61 -19.25
CA GLN A 80 7.99 30.38 -18.04
C GLN A 80 8.02 31.88 -18.32
N SER A 81 8.51 32.31 -19.47
CA SER A 81 8.50 33.72 -19.91
C SER A 81 7.07 34.24 -20.11
N ARG A 82 6.23 33.43 -20.77
CA ARG A 82 4.78 33.76 -20.92
C ARG A 82 4.07 33.82 -19.57
N LEU A 83 4.38 32.90 -18.65
CA LEU A 83 3.85 32.93 -17.30
C LEU A 83 4.23 34.22 -16.57
N TRP A 84 5.49 34.63 -16.63
CA TRP A 84 5.97 35.87 -16.05
C TRP A 84 5.24 37.09 -16.60
N GLN A 85 5.06 37.17 -17.93
CA GLN A 85 4.31 38.26 -18.58
C GLN A 85 2.85 38.28 -18.11
N ALA A 86 2.16 37.14 -18.12
CA ALA A 86 0.77 37.03 -17.68
C ALA A 86 0.61 37.43 -16.20
N SER A 87 1.52 36.96 -15.35
CA SER A 87 1.50 37.29 -13.92
C SER A 87 1.77 38.78 -13.65
N THR A 88 2.70 39.37 -14.41
CA THR A 88 2.97 40.82 -14.33
C THR A 88 1.72 41.64 -14.72
N LEU A 89 1.02 41.26 -15.77
CA LEU A 89 -0.23 41.90 -16.15
C LEU A 89 -1.30 41.79 -15.07
N LYS A 90 -1.43 40.60 -14.45
CA LYS A 90 -2.33 40.42 -13.27
C LYS A 90 -1.95 41.34 -12.10
N TRP A 91 -0.68 41.48 -11.79
CA TRP A 91 -0.20 42.39 -10.72
C TRP A 91 -0.50 43.85 -11.03
N LEU A 92 -0.52 44.22 -12.31
CA LEU A 92 -0.90 45.54 -12.76
C LEU A 92 -2.42 45.73 -12.87
N GLY A 93 -3.22 44.75 -12.46
CA GLY A 93 -4.68 44.83 -12.38
C GLY A 93 -5.42 44.38 -13.63
N ALA A 94 -4.76 43.77 -14.60
CA ALA A 94 -5.45 43.17 -15.75
C ALA A 94 -6.31 41.97 -15.26
N LYS A 95 -7.62 42.06 -15.57
CA LYS A 95 -8.54 40.94 -15.33
C LYS A 95 -8.51 40.02 -16.57
N ASP A 96 -8.75 38.75 -16.33
CA ASP A 96 -8.87 37.72 -17.40
C ASP A 96 -7.59 37.47 -18.24
N THR A 97 -6.41 37.59 -17.66
CA THR A 97 -5.19 37.23 -18.33
C THR A 97 -5.04 35.69 -18.32
N PRO A 98 -5.10 35.01 -19.49
CA PRO A 98 -4.98 33.56 -19.54
C PRO A 98 -3.59 33.11 -19.12
N MET A 99 -3.53 32.07 -18.29
CA MET A 99 -2.25 31.43 -17.96
C MET A 99 -1.74 30.60 -19.15
N PRO A 100 -0.41 30.52 -19.34
CA PRO A 100 0.15 29.77 -20.45
C PRO A 100 -0.17 28.29 -20.31
N GLU A 101 -0.61 27.70 -21.41
CA GLU A 101 -0.69 26.26 -21.56
C GLU A 101 0.69 25.73 -22.00
N SER A 102 1.06 24.59 -21.44
CA SER A 102 2.22 23.82 -21.86
C SER A 102 1.82 22.35 -21.97
N PRO A 103 2.19 21.66 -23.04
CA PRO A 103 1.82 20.25 -23.24
C PRO A 103 2.36 19.33 -22.14
N HIS A 104 3.40 19.76 -21.42
CA HIS A 104 4.06 18.98 -20.37
C HIS A 104 3.77 19.50 -18.96
N LYS A 105 2.92 20.51 -18.80
CA LYS A 105 2.55 21.04 -17.49
C LYS A 105 1.84 19.98 -16.64
N SER A 106 2.33 19.79 -15.43
CA SER A 106 1.67 18.89 -14.45
C SER A 106 0.28 19.40 -14.08
N ALA A 107 -0.65 18.47 -13.83
CA ALA A 107 -1.97 18.84 -13.31
C ALA A 107 -1.86 19.35 -11.85
N PRO A 108 -2.66 20.36 -11.46
CA PRO A 108 -2.71 20.81 -10.08
C PRO A 108 -3.31 19.70 -9.21
N GLY A 109 -2.56 19.27 -8.20
CA GLY A 109 -3.04 18.30 -7.22
C GLY A 109 -3.97 18.90 -6.20
N LYS A 110 -4.50 18.07 -5.28
CA LYS A 110 -5.43 18.49 -4.21
C LYS A 110 -4.84 19.55 -3.27
N ARG A 111 -3.53 19.68 -3.18
CA ARG A 111 -2.82 20.66 -2.34
C ARG A 111 -2.97 22.12 -2.81
N PHE A 112 -3.43 22.34 -4.03
CA PHE A 112 -3.68 23.68 -4.60
C PHE A 112 -5.16 24.07 -4.64
N GLN A 113 -6.00 23.49 -3.77
CA GLN A 113 -7.45 23.76 -3.74
C GLN A 113 -7.83 25.04 -3.00
N HIS A 114 -6.99 25.54 -2.09
CA HIS A 114 -7.28 26.81 -1.42
C HIS A 114 -7.38 27.95 -2.44
N LYS A 115 -8.40 28.83 -2.27
CA LYS A 115 -8.72 29.89 -3.24
C LYS A 115 -7.55 30.81 -3.57
N ASP A 116 -6.70 31.10 -2.60
CA ASP A 116 -5.57 32.03 -2.78
C ASP A 116 -4.50 31.48 -3.73
N TRP A 117 -4.48 30.18 -4.02
CA TRP A 117 -3.65 29.61 -5.09
C TRP A 117 -4.06 30.07 -6.50
N SER A 118 -5.23 30.69 -6.66
CA SER A 118 -5.73 31.23 -7.94
C SER A 118 -6.08 32.70 -7.88
N GLU A 119 -6.55 33.20 -6.71
CA GLU A 119 -7.00 34.58 -6.53
C GLU A 119 -5.83 35.52 -6.20
N ASN A 120 -4.81 35.05 -5.48
CA ASN A 120 -3.63 35.85 -5.16
C ASN A 120 -2.56 35.66 -6.24
N ALA A 121 -2.18 36.76 -6.90
CA ALA A 121 -1.26 36.72 -8.05
C ALA A 121 0.13 36.16 -7.74
N LEU A 122 0.65 36.31 -6.51
CA LEU A 122 1.92 35.73 -6.10
C LEU A 122 1.83 34.20 -5.97
N PHE A 123 0.81 33.72 -5.25
CA PHE A 123 0.65 32.27 -5.05
C PHE A 123 0.22 31.58 -6.34
N ASP A 124 -0.57 32.23 -7.19
CA ASP A 124 -0.89 31.73 -8.52
C ASP A 124 0.37 31.56 -9.39
N TYR A 125 1.26 32.56 -9.38
CA TYR A 125 2.55 32.47 -10.06
C TYR A 125 3.43 31.34 -9.52
N LEU A 126 3.53 31.19 -8.18
CA LEU A 126 4.32 30.13 -7.56
C LEU A 126 3.79 28.73 -7.92
N LYS A 127 2.46 28.54 -7.84
CA LYS A 127 1.79 27.30 -8.26
C LYS A 127 2.07 26.99 -9.73
N GLU A 128 1.81 27.93 -10.62
CA GLU A 128 1.95 27.74 -12.06
C GLU A 128 3.41 27.47 -12.45
N SER A 129 4.36 28.19 -11.84
CA SER A 129 5.80 27.99 -12.05
C SER A 129 6.26 26.61 -11.60
N TYR A 130 5.77 26.14 -10.45
CA TYR A 130 6.02 24.77 -9.98
C TYR A 130 5.43 23.73 -10.92
N LEU A 131 4.19 23.90 -11.40
CA LEU A 131 3.54 22.94 -12.30
C LEU A 131 4.26 22.85 -13.66
N LEU A 132 4.76 23.96 -14.17
CA LEU A 132 5.60 23.98 -15.39
C LEU A 132 6.94 23.27 -15.16
N ALA A 133 7.63 23.58 -14.06
CA ALA A 133 8.92 22.98 -13.76
C ALA A 133 8.80 21.46 -13.47
N SER A 134 7.82 21.04 -12.69
CA SER A 134 7.58 19.63 -12.39
C SER A 134 7.24 18.83 -13.63
N GLY A 135 6.42 19.40 -14.51
CA GLY A 135 6.07 18.80 -15.79
C GLY A 135 7.27 18.65 -16.73
N PHE A 136 8.08 19.70 -16.85
CA PHE A 136 9.33 19.68 -17.62
C PHE A 136 10.30 18.60 -17.12
N ILE A 137 10.55 18.55 -15.81
CA ILE A 137 11.48 17.58 -15.21
C ILE A 137 10.98 16.15 -15.44
N ASN A 138 9.72 15.86 -15.08
CA ASN A 138 9.15 14.51 -15.23
C ASN A 138 9.11 14.07 -16.70
N HIS A 139 8.73 14.96 -17.62
CA HIS A 139 8.72 14.66 -19.05
C HIS A 139 10.12 14.37 -19.58
N THR A 140 11.12 15.16 -19.20
CA THR A 140 12.51 14.96 -19.63
C THR A 140 13.03 13.60 -19.17
N VAL A 141 12.83 13.22 -17.91
CA VAL A 141 13.26 11.92 -17.37
C VAL A 141 12.55 10.76 -18.07
N HIS A 142 11.25 10.94 -18.37
CA HIS A 142 10.45 9.91 -19.04
C HIS A 142 10.88 9.67 -20.50
N THR A 143 11.24 10.72 -21.22
CA THR A 143 11.42 10.67 -22.68
C THR A 143 12.86 10.65 -23.16
N VAL A 144 13.82 11.09 -22.32
CA VAL A 144 15.22 11.25 -22.76
C VAL A 144 15.87 9.91 -23.09
N GLY A 145 16.28 9.75 -24.35
CA GLY A 145 17.14 8.67 -24.85
C GLY A 145 16.75 7.23 -24.51
N ASP A 146 17.64 6.30 -24.84
CA ASP A 146 17.51 4.90 -24.47
C ASP A 146 18.15 4.66 -23.09
N MET A 147 17.35 4.17 -22.14
CA MET A 147 17.79 3.75 -20.81
C MET A 147 17.31 2.33 -20.56
N ASP A 148 18.05 1.58 -19.73
CA ASP A 148 17.53 0.32 -19.20
C ASP A 148 16.17 0.57 -18.51
N PRO A 149 15.14 -0.25 -18.77
CA PRO A 149 13.80 -0.01 -18.25
C PRO A 149 13.73 0.07 -16.70
N ARG A 150 14.57 -0.69 -15.99
CA ARG A 150 14.62 -0.66 -14.52
C ARG A 150 15.27 0.61 -14.00
N GLU A 151 16.39 1.04 -14.64
CA GLU A 151 17.07 2.29 -14.29
C GLU A 151 16.17 3.49 -14.60
N ARG A 152 15.45 3.50 -15.72
CA ARG A 152 14.45 4.53 -16.06
C ARG A 152 13.37 4.61 -14.99
N LYS A 153 12.74 3.47 -14.64
CA LYS A 153 11.69 3.40 -13.62
C LYS A 153 12.18 3.92 -12.27
N LYS A 154 13.41 3.58 -11.90
CA LYS A 154 14.06 4.07 -10.68
C LYS A 154 14.31 5.58 -10.73
N ALA A 155 14.85 6.09 -11.83
CA ALA A 155 15.07 7.54 -12.04
C ALA A 155 13.74 8.32 -12.01
N GLU A 156 12.71 7.85 -12.69
CA GLU A 156 11.37 8.45 -12.69
C GLU A 156 10.78 8.51 -11.29
N PHE A 157 10.87 7.41 -10.53
CA PHE A 157 10.34 7.31 -9.18
C PHE A 157 11.00 8.32 -8.23
N TYR A 158 12.33 8.35 -8.19
CA TYR A 158 13.05 9.27 -7.30
C TYR A 158 12.93 10.72 -7.74
N THR A 159 12.89 10.99 -9.04
CA THR A 159 12.62 12.33 -9.59
C THR A 159 11.24 12.81 -9.17
N ARG A 160 10.20 11.99 -9.30
CA ARG A 160 8.84 12.31 -8.86
C ARG A 160 8.80 12.63 -7.37
N ASN A 161 9.39 11.79 -6.53
CA ASN A 161 9.45 12.03 -5.09
C ASN A 161 10.20 13.33 -4.74
N PHE A 162 11.30 13.62 -5.43
CA PHE A 162 12.04 14.87 -5.25
C PHE A 162 11.21 16.09 -5.66
N VAL A 163 10.56 16.04 -6.80
CA VAL A 163 9.67 17.11 -7.29
C VAL A 163 8.50 17.33 -6.31
N GLU A 164 7.87 16.25 -5.83
CA GLU A 164 6.79 16.33 -4.83
C GLU A 164 7.26 16.96 -3.50
N ALA A 165 8.50 16.67 -3.07
CA ALA A 165 9.09 17.28 -1.89
C ALA A 165 9.26 18.79 -2.03
N LEU A 166 9.59 19.27 -3.23
CA LEU A 166 9.78 20.70 -3.55
C LEU A 166 8.47 21.46 -3.82
N ASN A 167 7.31 20.81 -3.70
CA ASN A 167 6.03 21.48 -3.87
C ASN A 167 5.88 22.68 -2.92
N PRO A 168 5.57 23.91 -3.41
CA PRO A 168 5.47 25.10 -2.58
C PRO A 168 4.43 24.95 -1.45
N ALA A 169 3.40 24.14 -1.64
CA ALA A 169 2.41 23.86 -0.59
C ALA A 169 3.00 23.15 0.65
N ASN A 170 4.18 22.54 0.56
CA ASN A 170 4.85 21.88 1.69
C ASN A 170 5.58 22.86 2.63
N PHE A 171 5.73 24.10 2.23
CA PHE A 171 6.54 25.08 2.97
C PHE A 171 5.67 26.13 3.62
N PHE A 172 5.91 26.38 4.92
CA PHE A 172 5.18 27.38 5.71
C PHE A 172 5.05 28.74 4.98
N ALA A 173 6.17 29.30 4.50
CA ALA A 173 6.23 30.62 3.92
C ALA A 173 5.61 30.72 2.51
N LEU A 174 5.38 29.59 1.86
CA LEU A 174 4.88 29.54 0.47
C LEU A 174 3.43 29.03 0.36
N ASN A 175 2.87 28.54 1.46
CA ASN A 175 1.51 27.98 1.46
C ASN A 175 0.51 29.02 1.99
N PRO A 176 -0.38 29.58 1.15
CA PRO A 176 -1.34 30.60 1.57
C PRO A 176 -2.36 30.10 2.61
N GLU A 177 -2.77 28.82 2.56
CA GLU A 177 -3.67 28.25 3.57
C GLU A 177 -3.02 28.24 4.95
N VAL A 178 -1.73 27.86 5.00
CA VAL A 178 -0.96 27.84 6.25
C VAL A 178 -0.73 29.24 6.80
N LEU A 179 -0.38 30.21 5.92
CA LEU A 179 -0.17 31.59 6.31
C LEU A 179 -1.46 32.21 6.87
N ASN A 180 -2.61 31.99 6.21
CA ASN A 180 -3.89 32.48 6.69
C ASN A 180 -4.28 31.84 8.03
N ALA A 181 -4.17 30.52 8.15
CA ALA A 181 -4.44 29.81 9.39
C ALA A 181 -3.54 30.28 10.54
N THR A 182 -2.27 30.58 10.26
CA THR A 182 -1.32 31.08 11.25
C THR A 182 -1.67 32.49 11.71
N ALA A 183 -2.08 33.36 10.78
CA ALA A 183 -2.52 34.70 11.11
C ALA A 183 -3.84 34.68 11.92
N GLU A 184 -4.83 33.91 11.50
CA GLU A 184 -6.12 33.77 12.17
C GLU A 184 -6.01 33.16 13.57
N GLN A 185 -5.14 32.15 13.73
CA GLN A 185 -4.93 31.42 14.98
C GLN A 185 -3.73 31.96 15.79
N ARG A 186 -3.16 33.11 15.40
CA ARG A 186 -2.03 33.75 16.09
C ARG A 186 -0.85 32.80 16.37
N GLY A 187 -0.60 31.87 15.44
CA GLY A 187 0.48 30.89 15.55
C GLY A 187 0.14 29.59 16.31
N ALA A 188 -1.05 29.49 16.92
CA ALA A 188 -1.42 28.31 17.71
C ALA A 188 -1.47 27.00 16.88
N ASN A 189 -1.77 27.08 15.56
CA ASN A 189 -1.66 25.96 14.63
C ASN A 189 -0.24 25.38 14.58
N LEU A 190 0.79 26.25 14.54
CA LEU A 190 2.19 25.82 14.50
C LEU A 190 2.62 25.17 15.82
N VAL A 191 2.18 25.72 16.96
CA VAL A 191 2.43 25.13 18.28
C VAL A 191 1.87 23.70 18.33
N ARG A 192 0.61 23.49 17.94
CA ARG A 192 0.00 22.15 17.89
C ARG A 192 0.75 21.23 16.91
N GLY A 193 1.05 21.75 15.73
CA GLY A 193 1.73 20.99 14.69
C GLY A 193 3.13 20.52 15.09
N LEU A 194 3.93 21.38 15.69
CA LEU A 194 5.27 21.01 16.17
C LEU A 194 5.21 20.04 17.36
N LYS A 195 4.21 20.15 18.24
CA LYS A 195 3.99 19.15 19.31
C LYS A 195 3.65 17.78 18.73
N MET A 196 2.82 17.72 17.69
CA MET A 196 2.54 16.46 16.97
C MET A 196 3.80 15.90 16.32
N MET A 197 4.60 16.75 15.66
CA MET A 197 5.86 16.33 15.04
C MET A 197 6.86 15.79 16.07
N LEU A 198 6.99 16.45 17.23
CA LEU A 198 7.83 15.97 18.33
C LEU A 198 7.38 14.61 18.84
N SER A 199 6.08 14.45 19.09
CA SER A 199 5.48 13.16 19.51
C SER A 199 5.72 12.06 18.49
N ASP A 200 5.60 12.35 17.20
CA ASP A 200 5.83 11.39 16.11
C ASP A 200 7.34 11.02 15.98
N LEU A 201 8.22 11.95 16.25
CA LEU A 201 9.68 11.73 16.30
C LEU A 201 10.09 10.88 17.51
N GLU A 202 9.54 11.16 18.69
CA GLU A 202 9.77 10.40 19.93
C GLU A 202 9.27 8.96 19.79
N ARG A 203 8.04 8.77 19.26
CA ARG A 203 7.46 7.45 18.97
C ARG A 203 8.30 6.67 17.96
N GLY A 204 8.86 7.33 16.97
CA GLY A 204 9.74 6.75 15.96
C GLY A 204 11.19 6.58 16.41
N LYS A 205 11.51 6.85 17.71
CA LYS A 205 12.89 6.76 18.24
C LYS A 205 13.89 7.53 17.38
N GLY A 206 13.55 8.78 17.05
CA GLY A 206 14.35 9.67 16.21
C GLY A 206 14.10 9.56 14.70
N GLN A 207 13.28 8.62 14.26
CA GLN A 207 12.74 8.58 12.90
C GLN A 207 11.34 9.20 12.89
N LEU A 208 11.03 10.02 11.88
CA LEU A 208 9.73 10.67 11.81
C LEU A 208 8.65 9.66 11.38
N LEU A 209 7.91 9.14 12.36
CA LEU A 209 6.81 8.20 12.16
C LEU A 209 5.48 8.96 12.08
N ILE A 210 5.19 9.50 10.89
CA ILE A 210 4.04 10.39 10.65
C ILE A 210 2.72 9.69 10.99
N ARG A 211 1.92 10.29 11.85
CA ARG A 211 0.59 9.83 12.22
C ARG A 211 -0.40 10.16 11.10
N GLN A 212 -0.90 9.13 10.41
CA GLN A 212 -1.83 9.28 9.29
C GLN A 212 -3.31 9.22 9.72
N THR A 213 -3.58 8.70 10.91
CA THR A 213 -4.91 8.59 11.51
C THR A 213 -4.81 8.62 13.02
N ASP A 214 -5.93 8.81 13.70
CA ASP A 214 -6.03 8.64 15.13
C ASP A 214 -5.92 7.14 15.49
N MET A 215 -4.79 6.76 16.09
CA MET A 215 -4.50 5.36 16.45
C MET A 215 -5.21 4.92 17.75
N ASP A 216 -5.86 5.83 18.47
CA ASP A 216 -6.61 5.54 19.69
C ASP A 216 -8.12 5.43 19.40
N ALA A 217 -8.54 5.76 18.17
CA ALA A 217 -9.96 5.76 17.78
C ALA A 217 -10.56 4.37 17.59
N PHE A 218 -9.73 3.34 17.38
CA PHE A 218 -10.16 1.98 17.08
C PHE A 218 -9.44 0.94 17.92
N GLU A 219 -10.13 -0.15 18.21
CA GLU A 219 -9.59 -1.32 18.91
C GLU A 219 -9.93 -2.59 18.14
N VAL A 220 -8.90 -3.39 17.84
CA VAL A 220 -9.07 -4.68 17.15
C VAL A 220 -9.79 -5.68 18.07
N GLY A 221 -10.91 -6.19 17.61
CA GLY A 221 -11.83 -7.06 18.33
C GLY A 221 -13.04 -6.33 18.94
N ARG A 222 -13.06 -4.98 18.94
CA ARG A 222 -14.19 -4.16 19.36
C ARG A 222 -14.79 -3.37 18.20
N ASP A 223 -13.96 -2.65 17.45
CA ASP A 223 -14.36 -1.77 16.37
C ASP A 223 -13.99 -2.34 15.00
N MET A 224 -12.95 -3.17 14.96
CA MET A 224 -12.41 -3.86 13.78
C MET A 224 -12.21 -5.34 14.05
N ALA A 225 -12.26 -6.18 13.01
CA ALA A 225 -12.19 -7.64 13.14
C ALA A 225 -13.27 -8.18 14.09
N ILE A 226 -14.50 -7.72 13.91
CA ILE A 226 -15.60 -7.93 14.84
C ILE A 226 -16.50 -9.13 14.50
N SER A 227 -16.24 -9.82 13.40
CA SER A 227 -17.03 -10.99 13.01
C SER A 227 -16.90 -12.09 14.07
N PRO A 228 -18.02 -12.59 14.61
CA PRO A 228 -18.00 -13.61 15.67
C PRO A 228 -17.34 -14.91 15.21
N GLY A 229 -16.53 -15.52 16.08
CA GLY A 229 -15.84 -16.77 15.79
C GLY A 229 -14.92 -17.20 16.94
N ALA A 230 -14.07 -18.16 16.66
CA ALA A 230 -13.08 -18.65 17.62
C ALA A 230 -11.79 -19.10 16.92
N VAL A 231 -10.68 -18.96 17.61
CA VAL A 231 -9.42 -19.60 17.27
C VAL A 231 -9.53 -21.07 17.62
N ILE A 232 -9.34 -21.95 16.62
CA ILE A 232 -9.50 -23.39 16.75
C ILE A 232 -8.18 -24.17 16.60
N TYR A 233 -7.14 -23.50 16.11
CA TYR A 233 -5.80 -24.03 15.94
C TYR A 233 -4.77 -22.91 16.11
N GLN A 234 -3.61 -23.24 16.66
CA GLN A 234 -2.51 -22.29 16.85
C GLN A 234 -1.17 -23.02 16.81
N ASN A 235 -0.18 -22.39 16.19
CA ASN A 235 1.22 -22.75 16.28
C ASN A 235 2.09 -21.48 16.39
N ASP A 236 3.41 -21.61 16.22
CA ASP A 236 4.36 -20.51 16.42
C ASP A 236 4.25 -19.37 15.39
N ILE A 237 3.55 -19.56 14.27
CA ILE A 237 3.44 -18.57 13.19
C ILE A 237 2.01 -18.15 12.87
N LEU A 238 0.99 -18.90 13.29
CA LEU A 238 -0.40 -18.56 12.99
C LEU A 238 -1.38 -18.96 14.08
N GLN A 239 -2.51 -18.27 14.08
CA GLN A 239 -3.78 -18.69 14.64
C GLN A 239 -4.78 -18.94 13.51
N LEU A 240 -5.57 -20.02 13.58
CA LEU A 240 -6.64 -20.29 12.62
C LEU A 240 -7.99 -19.95 13.26
N ILE A 241 -8.67 -18.97 12.69
CA ILE A 241 -9.99 -18.51 13.13
C ILE A 241 -11.05 -19.24 12.31
N GLN A 242 -12.05 -19.83 12.97
CA GLN A 242 -13.30 -20.25 12.34
C GLN A 242 -14.42 -19.28 12.73
N TYR A 243 -15.10 -18.72 11.74
CA TYR A 243 -16.19 -17.77 12.00
C TYR A 243 -17.53 -18.48 12.27
N ALA A 244 -18.33 -17.89 13.15
CA ALA A 244 -19.64 -18.39 13.50
C ALA A 244 -20.63 -18.26 12.35
N PRO A 245 -21.45 -19.30 12.05
CA PRO A 245 -22.45 -19.25 11.00
C PRO A 245 -23.60 -18.31 11.35
N THR A 246 -24.16 -17.65 10.35
CA THR A 246 -25.38 -16.83 10.46
C THR A 246 -26.59 -17.48 9.77
N THR A 247 -26.39 -18.63 9.16
CA THR A 247 -27.41 -19.41 8.43
C THR A 247 -27.55 -20.80 9.06
N GLU A 248 -28.74 -21.41 8.96
CA GLU A 248 -28.99 -22.77 9.48
C GLU A 248 -28.24 -23.86 8.70
N LYS A 249 -28.00 -23.60 7.43
CA LYS A 249 -27.27 -24.50 6.52
C LYS A 249 -26.12 -23.76 5.86
N VAL A 250 -25.04 -24.49 5.61
CA VAL A 250 -23.86 -23.99 4.95
C VAL A 250 -23.42 -24.91 3.81
N HIS A 251 -22.65 -24.39 2.88
CA HIS A 251 -22.02 -25.21 1.85
C HIS A 251 -21.09 -26.27 2.46
N ALA A 252 -21.03 -27.45 1.82
CA ALA A 252 -20.27 -28.59 2.35
C ALA A 252 -18.77 -28.25 2.44
N LYS A 253 -18.18 -27.71 1.38
CA LYS A 253 -16.77 -27.33 1.37
C LYS A 253 -16.58 -25.95 2.01
N PRO A 254 -15.67 -25.81 3.01
CA PRO A 254 -15.37 -24.54 3.62
C PRO A 254 -14.42 -23.70 2.76
N ILE A 255 -14.28 -22.43 3.11
CA ILE A 255 -13.30 -21.51 2.55
C ILE A 255 -12.22 -21.25 3.60
N LEU A 256 -10.95 -21.35 3.22
CA LEU A 256 -9.80 -20.96 4.01
C LEU A 256 -9.12 -19.75 3.37
N PHE A 257 -9.00 -18.64 4.11
CA PHE A 257 -8.27 -17.46 3.70
C PHE A 257 -6.80 -17.53 4.10
N ILE A 258 -5.93 -17.23 3.12
CA ILE A 258 -4.49 -17.01 3.31
C ILE A 258 -4.23 -15.51 3.03
N PRO A 259 -4.33 -14.65 4.05
CA PRO A 259 -4.13 -13.21 3.90
C PRO A 259 -2.63 -12.87 3.80
N PRO A 260 -2.29 -11.63 3.42
CA PRO A 260 -0.92 -11.15 3.51
C PRO A 260 -0.43 -11.16 4.98
N TRP A 261 0.90 -11.21 5.15
CA TRP A 261 1.57 -11.04 6.44
C TRP A 261 2.42 -9.77 6.52
N ILE A 262 2.40 -8.94 5.47
CA ILE A 262 2.95 -7.57 5.50
C ILE A 262 2.06 -6.66 6.32
N ASN A 263 0.74 -6.89 6.24
CA ASN A 263 -0.29 -6.28 7.06
C ASN A 263 -1.21 -7.37 7.62
N LYS A 264 -2.05 -7.00 8.56
CA LYS A 264 -2.93 -7.94 9.28
C LYS A 264 -4.18 -8.28 8.47
N PHE A 265 -4.72 -9.48 8.69
CA PHE A 265 -5.83 -10.06 7.93
C PHE A 265 -7.12 -9.22 7.96
N TYR A 266 -7.31 -8.36 8.97
CA TYR A 266 -8.58 -7.72 9.20
C TYR A 266 -8.98 -6.63 8.19
N VAL A 267 -8.18 -6.36 7.18
CA VAL A 267 -8.64 -5.63 6.00
C VAL A 267 -9.85 -6.33 5.33
N LEU A 268 -9.93 -7.66 5.46
CA LEU A 268 -11.03 -8.48 4.97
C LEU A 268 -12.21 -8.58 5.96
N ASP A 269 -12.03 -8.05 7.18
CA ASP A 269 -13.03 -7.94 8.25
C ASP A 269 -12.91 -6.59 8.95
N LEU A 270 -12.85 -5.51 8.16
CA LEU A 270 -12.45 -4.19 8.63
C LEU A 270 -13.45 -3.61 9.63
N ASN A 271 -14.73 -3.62 9.28
CA ASN A 271 -15.84 -3.23 10.16
C ASN A 271 -17.14 -3.83 9.64
N GLU A 272 -18.25 -3.54 10.31
CA GLU A 272 -19.56 -4.11 9.97
C GLU A 272 -19.99 -3.90 8.50
N LYS A 273 -19.62 -2.78 7.90
CA LYS A 273 -19.99 -2.42 6.53
C LYS A 273 -18.99 -2.92 5.49
N LYS A 274 -17.73 -3.14 5.89
CA LYS A 274 -16.60 -3.48 5.01
C LYS A 274 -15.99 -4.81 5.44
N SER A 275 -16.81 -5.86 5.57
CA SER A 275 -16.37 -7.20 5.94
C SER A 275 -16.75 -8.19 4.84
N MET A 276 -15.74 -8.75 4.17
CA MET A 276 -15.90 -9.87 3.24
C MET A 276 -16.24 -11.14 4.02
N VAL A 277 -15.68 -11.30 5.21
CA VAL A 277 -15.96 -12.43 6.11
C VAL A 277 -17.44 -12.48 6.47
N LYS A 278 -17.99 -11.38 7.00
CA LYS A 278 -19.41 -11.27 7.34
C LYS A 278 -20.31 -11.56 6.16
N TRP A 279 -19.95 -11.01 4.99
CA TRP A 279 -20.71 -11.23 3.77
C TRP A 279 -20.72 -12.70 3.36
N LEU A 280 -19.57 -13.39 3.35
CA LEU A 280 -19.50 -14.82 2.99
C LEU A 280 -20.23 -15.73 3.97
N VAL A 281 -20.12 -15.45 5.27
CA VAL A 281 -20.88 -16.20 6.29
C VAL A 281 -22.37 -16.04 6.05
N ALA A 282 -22.85 -14.86 5.64
CA ALA A 282 -24.24 -14.61 5.29
C ALA A 282 -24.68 -15.33 3.98
N GLN A 283 -23.74 -15.63 3.05
CA GLN A 283 -24.00 -16.46 1.89
C GLN A 283 -23.99 -17.98 2.22
N GLY A 284 -23.77 -18.33 3.47
CA GLY A 284 -23.80 -19.73 3.91
C GLY A 284 -22.48 -20.48 3.72
N TYR A 285 -21.35 -19.80 3.83
CA TYR A 285 -20.04 -20.48 3.85
C TYR A 285 -19.54 -20.67 5.28
N THR A 286 -18.87 -21.81 5.53
CA THR A 286 -17.97 -21.96 6.67
C THR A 286 -16.66 -21.31 6.31
N VAL A 287 -16.28 -20.23 6.99
CA VAL A 287 -15.09 -19.42 6.69
C VAL A 287 -14.02 -19.62 7.75
N PHE A 288 -12.81 -19.91 7.32
CA PHE A 288 -11.60 -19.93 8.12
C PHE A 288 -10.67 -18.81 7.67
N MET A 289 -9.93 -18.24 8.62
CA MET A 289 -8.96 -17.17 8.38
C MET A 289 -7.66 -17.47 9.11
N ILE A 290 -6.55 -17.45 8.38
CA ILE A 290 -5.23 -17.43 8.99
C ILE A 290 -5.00 -16.03 9.58
N SER A 291 -4.64 -15.97 10.84
CA SER A 291 -4.12 -14.78 11.53
C SER A 291 -2.63 -15.02 11.79
N TRP A 292 -1.76 -14.43 10.95
CA TRP A 292 -0.32 -14.55 11.10
C TRP A 292 0.16 -13.84 12.37
N ILE A 293 1.16 -14.41 13.02
CA ILE A 293 1.87 -13.72 14.10
C ILE A 293 2.56 -12.46 13.55
N ASN A 294 2.69 -11.43 14.36
CA ASN A 294 3.65 -10.37 14.09
C ASN A 294 5.02 -10.86 14.57
N PRO A 295 5.98 -11.23 13.68
CA PRO A 295 7.18 -11.95 14.06
C PRO A 295 8.16 -11.10 14.87
N ASP A 296 8.94 -11.79 15.71
CA ASP A 296 10.10 -11.27 16.43
C ASP A 296 11.31 -12.22 16.25
N GLU A 297 12.31 -12.13 17.12
CA GLU A 297 13.51 -12.99 17.07
C GLU A 297 13.20 -14.50 17.17
N LYS A 298 12.03 -14.88 17.68
CA LYS A 298 11.63 -16.29 17.78
C LYS A 298 11.32 -16.91 16.42
N GLN A 299 10.86 -16.09 15.47
CA GLN A 299 10.54 -16.52 14.11
C GLN A 299 11.68 -16.27 13.13
N LYS A 300 12.91 -15.99 13.59
CA LYS A 300 14.07 -15.67 12.75
C LYS A 300 14.44 -16.77 11.73
N ASP A 301 14.20 -18.02 12.11
CA ASP A 301 14.54 -19.21 11.29
C ASP A 301 13.38 -19.63 10.36
N GLU A 302 12.23 -18.91 10.38
CA GLU A 302 11.12 -19.22 9.50
C GLU A 302 11.44 -18.86 8.04
N THR A 303 11.07 -19.77 7.14
CA THR A 303 11.35 -19.70 5.71
C THR A 303 10.07 -19.68 4.89
N TRP A 304 10.16 -19.47 3.57
CA TRP A 304 9.02 -19.63 2.67
C TRP A 304 8.41 -21.03 2.77
N ASP A 305 9.25 -22.05 2.85
CA ASP A 305 8.82 -23.44 3.01
C ASP A 305 8.09 -23.67 4.34
N SER A 306 8.48 -23.01 5.42
CA SER A 306 7.75 -23.10 6.68
C SER A 306 6.41 -22.37 6.63
N TYR A 307 6.28 -21.24 5.90
CA TYR A 307 4.99 -20.62 5.64
C TYR A 307 4.07 -21.50 4.77
N MET A 308 4.65 -22.32 3.87
CA MET A 308 3.87 -23.33 3.14
C MET A 308 3.44 -24.48 4.05
N THR A 309 4.34 -25.03 4.89
CA THR A 309 4.10 -26.22 5.71
C THR A 309 3.36 -25.90 7.00
N LYS A 310 4.01 -25.23 7.95
CA LYS A 310 3.42 -24.82 9.24
C LYS A 310 2.29 -23.80 9.07
N GLY A 311 2.37 -22.98 7.98
CA GLY A 311 1.35 -21.99 7.65
C GLY A 311 0.16 -22.62 6.94
N ALA A 312 0.24 -22.68 5.62
CA ALA A 312 -0.91 -23.01 4.78
C ALA A 312 -1.35 -24.49 4.89
N LEU A 313 -0.42 -25.46 4.88
CA LEU A 313 -0.78 -26.88 4.92
C LEU A 313 -1.37 -27.31 6.27
N GLU A 314 -0.83 -26.86 7.40
CA GLU A 314 -1.41 -27.15 8.71
C GLU A 314 -2.79 -26.48 8.88
N ALA A 315 -2.97 -25.27 8.36
CA ALA A 315 -4.28 -24.61 8.35
C ALA A 315 -5.31 -25.35 7.49
N ILE A 316 -4.90 -25.89 6.33
CA ILE A 316 -5.74 -26.77 5.50
C ILE A 316 -6.15 -28.01 6.28
N ASP A 317 -5.19 -28.69 6.91
CA ASP A 317 -5.45 -29.92 7.66
C ASP A 317 -6.39 -29.68 8.85
N ALA A 318 -6.17 -28.60 9.60
CA ALA A 318 -7.03 -28.20 10.72
C ALA A 318 -8.46 -27.87 10.26
N ALA A 319 -8.63 -27.12 9.17
CA ALA A 319 -9.94 -26.79 8.61
C ALA A 319 -10.68 -28.03 8.07
N LEU A 320 -9.99 -28.96 7.44
CA LEU A 320 -10.55 -30.20 6.96
C LEU A 320 -10.93 -31.14 8.11
N ALA A 321 -10.10 -31.24 9.14
CA ALA A 321 -10.39 -32.02 10.34
C ALA A 321 -11.63 -31.47 11.08
N GLU A 322 -11.72 -30.15 11.26
CA GLU A 322 -12.86 -29.49 11.93
C GLU A 322 -14.18 -29.71 11.18
N THR A 323 -14.13 -29.71 9.85
CA THR A 323 -15.33 -29.81 9.02
C THR A 323 -15.68 -31.23 8.59
N GLY A 324 -14.77 -32.19 8.74
CA GLY A 324 -14.91 -33.55 8.21
C GLY A 324 -14.95 -33.61 6.68
N GLN A 325 -14.48 -32.57 6.00
CA GLN A 325 -14.46 -32.52 4.53
C GLN A 325 -13.13 -33.05 3.98
N LYS A 326 -13.16 -33.54 2.75
CA LYS A 326 -11.96 -34.02 2.05
C LYS A 326 -11.24 -32.93 1.25
N SER A 327 -11.95 -31.82 0.99
CA SER A 327 -11.40 -30.68 0.26
C SER A 327 -12.08 -29.39 0.68
N LEU A 328 -11.37 -28.27 0.46
CA LEU A 328 -11.80 -26.91 0.76
C LEU A 328 -11.49 -25.98 -0.42
N HIS A 329 -11.98 -24.74 -0.35
CA HIS A 329 -11.61 -23.66 -1.24
C HIS A 329 -10.54 -22.78 -0.55
N LEU A 330 -9.50 -22.38 -1.27
CA LEU A 330 -8.57 -21.36 -0.84
C LEU A 330 -9.01 -19.99 -1.38
N ALA A 331 -8.91 -18.97 -0.55
CA ALA A 331 -8.97 -17.57 -0.97
C ALA A 331 -7.74 -16.85 -0.42
N SER A 332 -7.06 -16.06 -1.24
CA SER A 332 -5.78 -15.47 -0.85
C SER A 332 -5.64 -14.07 -1.40
N TYR A 333 -4.87 -13.22 -0.67
CA TYR A 333 -4.74 -11.82 -0.99
C TYR A 333 -3.27 -11.41 -1.02
N CYS A 334 -2.87 -10.64 -2.07
CA CYS A 334 -1.54 -10.04 -2.22
C CYS A 334 -0.44 -11.12 -2.10
N ILE A 335 0.58 -10.95 -1.25
CA ILE A 335 1.67 -11.93 -1.02
C ILE A 335 1.14 -13.28 -0.51
N GLY A 336 0.02 -13.32 0.23
CA GLY A 336 -0.68 -14.55 0.57
C GLY A 336 -1.15 -15.32 -0.67
N GLY A 337 -1.47 -14.60 -1.75
CA GLY A 337 -1.75 -15.18 -3.05
C GLY A 337 -0.49 -15.72 -3.74
N THR A 338 0.64 -15.04 -3.65
CA THR A 338 1.92 -15.57 -4.15
C THR A 338 2.28 -16.89 -3.45
N LEU A 339 2.11 -16.94 -2.11
CA LEU A 339 2.27 -18.19 -1.35
C LEU A 339 1.29 -19.27 -1.81
N THR A 340 0.02 -18.91 -1.99
CA THR A 340 -1.01 -19.85 -2.47
C THR A 340 -0.68 -20.37 -3.87
N GLY A 341 -0.14 -19.53 -4.76
CA GLY A 341 0.31 -19.95 -6.09
C GLY A 341 1.41 -21.00 -6.03
N THR A 342 2.44 -20.80 -5.18
CA THR A 342 3.50 -21.78 -4.96
C THR A 342 2.96 -23.07 -4.34
N LEU A 343 2.06 -22.95 -3.37
CA LEU A 343 1.39 -24.08 -2.76
C LEU A 343 0.57 -24.89 -3.77
N MET A 344 -0.26 -24.23 -4.60
CA MET A 344 -1.09 -24.88 -5.60
C MET A 344 -0.27 -25.61 -6.67
N ALA A 345 0.87 -25.02 -7.09
CA ALA A 345 1.78 -25.67 -8.02
C ALA A 345 2.45 -26.90 -7.38
N TYR A 346 2.87 -26.80 -6.13
CA TYR A 346 3.42 -27.93 -5.36
C TYR A 346 2.40 -29.05 -5.20
N LEU A 347 1.16 -28.75 -4.77
CA LEU A 347 0.08 -29.71 -4.63
C LEU A 347 -0.27 -30.36 -5.98
N GLY A 348 -0.22 -29.60 -7.07
CA GLY A 348 -0.40 -30.11 -8.43
C GLY A 348 0.64 -31.16 -8.81
N LYS A 349 1.94 -30.91 -8.52
CA LYS A 349 3.03 -31.88 -8.69
C LYS A 349 2.84 -33.14 -7.83
N LYS A 350 2.40 -32.96 -6.57
CA LYS A 350 2.12 -34.07 -5.64
C LYS A 350 0.79 -34.77 -5.91
N LYS A 351 -0.03 -34.29 -6.84
CA LYS A 351 -1.39 -34.78 -7.15
C LYS A 351 -2.31 -34.76 -5.92
N ASP A 352 -2.08 -33.82 -5.02
CA ASP A 352 -2.91 -33.60 -3.83
C ASP A 352 -4.23 -32.92 -4.23
N LYS A 353 -5.34 -33.41 -3.73
CA LYS A 353 -6.70 -32.96 -4.07
C LYS A 353 -7.44 -32.28 -2.92
N ARG A 354 -6.71 -31.90 -1.82
CA ARG A 354 -7.32 -31.22 -0.68
C ARG A 354 -7.84 -29.83 -1.03
N VAL A 355 -7.34 -29.19 -2.10
CA VAL A 355 -7.84 -27.91 -2.60
C VAL A 355 -8.77 -28.12 -3.78
N ALA A 356 -10.04 -27.75 -3.64
CA ALA A 356 -11.07 -27.88 -4.66
C ALA A 356 -11.06 -26.74 -5.68
N SER A 357 -10.70 -25.54 -5.26
CA SER A 357 -10.45 -24.36 -6.10
C SER A 357 -9.60 -23.34 -5.34
N ALA A 358 -8.96 -22.44 -6.06
CA ALA A 358 -8.24 -21.32 -5.49
C ALA A 358 -8.76 -19.98 -6.03
N THR A 359 -8.83 -18.99 -5.15
CA THR A 359 -9.14 -17.60 -5.50
C THR A 359 -7.95 -16.72 -5.13
N PHE A 360 -7.57 -15.86 -6.06
CA PHE A 360 -6.47 -14.90 -5.88
C PHE A 360 -7.03 -13.48 -5.98
N PHE A 361 -6.80 -12.66 -4.96
CA PHE A 361 -7.12 -11.24 -4.96
C PHE A 361 -5.83 -10.44 -5.11
N THR A 362 -5.69 -9.70 -6.22
CA THR A 362 -4.53 -8.85 -6.51
C THR A 362 -3.19 -9.53 -6.18
N ALA A 363 -3.08 -10.80 -6.55
CA ALA A 363 -1.91 -11.61 -6.29
C ALA A 363 -1.00 -11.64 -7.51
N GLN A 364 0.23 -11.20 -7.32
CA GLN A 364 1.24 -11.23 -8.36
C GLN A 364 1.95 -12.58 -8.40
N LEU A 365 2.03 -13.19 -9.58
CA LEU A 365 2.67 -14.49 -9.82
C LEU A 365 3.71 -14.42 -10.95
N ASP A 366 3.61 -13.44 -11.84
CA ASP A 366 4.63 -13.01 -12.77
C ASP A 366 5.14 -11.62 -12.33
N PHE A 367 6.45 -11.51 -12.10
CA PHE A 367 7.10 -10.32 -11.55
C PHE A 367 7.95 -9.58 -12.58
N VAL A 368 7.74 -9.81 -13.87
CA VAL A 368 8.51 -9.12 -14.92
C VAL A 368 8.28 -7.61 -14.84
N ASP A 369 7.07 -7.19 -14.49
CA ASP A 369 6.74 -5.82 -14.12
C ASP A 369 6.02 -5.84 -12.75
N ALA A 370 6.81 -5.71 -11.71
CA ALA A 370 6.36 -5.87 -10.32
C ALA A 370 5.91 -4.55 -9.68
N GLY A 371 5.33 -3.66 -10.48
CA GLY A 371 4.82 -2.38 -9.99
C GLY A 371 5.92 -1.44 -9.49
N GLU A 372 5.53 -0.45 -8.71
CA GLU A 372 6.48 0.56 -8.21
C GLU A 372 7.43 0.01 -7.15
N LEU A 373 7.07 -1.06 -6.42
CA LEU A 373 7.95 -1.69 -5.43
C LEU A 373 9.27 -2.21 -6.05
N GLN A 374 9.29 -2.49 -7.34
CA GLN A 374 10.49 -2.96 -8.04
C GLN A 374 11.66 -1.96 -7.99
N VAL A 375 11.40 -0.67 -7.77
CA VAL A 375 12.45 0.35 -7.66
C VAL A 375 13.33 0.18 -6.41
N PHE A 376 12.82 -0.53 -5.40
CA PHE A 376 13.54 -0.82 -4.15
C PHE A 376 14.27 -2.17 -4.18
N VAL A 377 14.21 -2.91 -5.30
CA VAL A 377 14.71 -4.29 -5.33
C VAL A 377 15.74 -4.49 -6.45
N ASP A 378 16.99 -4.58 -6.05
CA ASP A 378 18.13 -5.04 -6.83
C ASP A 378 19.13 -5.76 -5.90
N ASP A 379 20.18 -6.37 -6.45
CA ASP A 379 21.14 -7.18 -5.69
C ASP A 379 21.83 -6.37 -4.57
N GLU A 380 22.10 -5.09 -4.76
CA GLU A 380 22.74 -4.22 -3.75
C GLU A 380 21.76 -3.79 -2.67
N THR A 381 20.53 -3.45 -3.06
CA THR A 381 19.49 -3.09 -2.06
C THR A 381 19.07 -4.30 -1.23
N ILE A 382 19.04 -5.52 -1.80
CA ILE A 382 18.79 -6.75 -1.02
C ILE A 382 19.87 -6.93 0.04
N LYS A 383 21.15 -6.76 -0.29
CA LYS A 383 22.25 -6.85 0.69
C LYS A 383 22.08 -5.80 1.81
N ALA A 384 21.74 -4.56 1.47
CA ALA A 384 21.51 -3.53 2.46
C ALA A 384 20.31 -3.85 3.38
N VAL A 385 19.26 -4.44 2.83
CA VAL A 385 18.09 -4.90 3.61
C VAL A 385 18.47 -6.09 4.50
N ASP A 386 19.29 -7.03 4.02
CA ASP A 386 19.79 -8.18 4.80
C ASP A 386 20.60 -7.70 6.02
N GLU A 387 21.42 -6.66 5.87
CA GLU A 387 22.15 -6.04 6.99
C GLU A 387 21.21 -5.42 8.03
N GLU A 388 20.07 -4.85 7.60
CA GLU A 388 19.04 -4.32 8.50
C GLU A 388 18.27 -5.43 9.24
N MET A 389 18.32 -6.66 8.74
CA MET A 389 17.65 -7.84 9.30
C MET A 389 18.53 -8.69 10.25
N GLU A 390 19.64 -8.15 10.80
CA GLU A 390 20.55 -8.87 11.71
C GLU A 390 19.84 -9.55 12.90
N LYS A 391 18.70 -8.99 13.36
CA LYS A 391 17.88 -9.58 14.41
C LYS A 391 17.00 -10.74 13.93
N GLY A 392 17.08 -11.12 12.66
CA GLY A 392 16.31 -12.19 12.06
C GLY A 392 14.93 -11.78 11.52
N TYR A 393 14.61 -10.48 11.49
CA TYR A 393 13.39 -9.97 10.89
C TYR A 393 13.56 -8.53 10.37
N LEU A 394 12.79 -8.15 9.35
CA LEU A 394 12.65 -6.78 8.88
C LEU A 394 11.66 -6.06 9.81
N PRO A 395 12.06 -4.92 10.43
CA PRO A 395 11.14 -4.14 11.24
C PRO A 395 9.96 -3.57 10.44
N ALA A 396 8.76 -3.56 11.04
CA ALA A 396 7.53 -3.07 10.41
C ALA A 396 7.64 -1.63 9.87
N GLN A 397 8.38 -0.75 10.56
CA GLN A 397 8.59 0.64 10.16
C GLN A 397 9.27 0.77 8.79
N LYS A 398 10.21 -0.12 8.47
CA LYS A 398 10.93 -0.12 7.18
C LYS A 398 9.99 -0.42 6.04
N MET A 399 9.14 -1.43 6.21
CA MET A 399 8.11 -1.77 5.23
C MET A 399 7.08 -0.63 5.07
N ALA A 400 6.57 -0.09 6.18
CA ALA A 400 5.64 1.04 6.15
C ALA A 400 6.25 2.27 5.43
N HIS A 401 7.54 2.56 5.66
CA HIS A 401 8.23 3.66 4.98
C HIS A 401 8.29 3.44 3.46
N ALA A 402 8.66 2.24 3.00
CA ALA A 402 8.68 1.93 1.57
C ALA A 402 7.30 2.12 0.92
N PHE A 403 6.23 1.62 1.55
CA PHE A 403 4.85 1.82 1.06
C PHE A 403 4.43 3.30 1.05
N ASN A 404 4.79 4.09 2.06
CA ASN A 404 4.49 5.52 2.09
C ASN A 404 5.19 6.28 0.95
N MET A 405 6.43 5.90 0.61
CA MET A 405 7.16 6.50 -0.52
C MET A 405 6.52 6.24 -1.88
N LEU A 406 5.79 5.14 -2.06
CA LEU A 406 5.06 4.87 -3.32
C LEU A 406 4.02 5.95 -3.62
N ARG A 407 3.43 6.54 -2.58
CA ARG A 407 2.39 7.56 -2.64
C ARG A 407 2.74 8.76 -1.74
N SER A 408 3.97 9.28 -1.86
CA SER A 408 4.51 10.31 -0.95
C SER A 408 3.63 11.55 -0.87
N ASN A 409 3.02 11.97 -1.97
CA ASN A 409 2.08 13.09 -2.00
C ASN A 409 0.88 12.88 -1.06
N ASP A 410 0.29 11.69 -1.08
CA ASP A 410 -0.92 11.36 -0.32
C ASP A 410 -0.60 10.89 1.11
N LEU A 411 0.50 10.14 1.29
CA LEU A 411 0.82 9.43 2.54
C LEU A 411 1.91 10.11 3.39
N ILE A 412 2.63 11.10 2.84
CA ILE A 412 3.65 11.87 3.55
C ILE A 412 3.29 13.36 3.56
N TRP A 413 3.33 14.01 2.41
CA TRP A 413 3.26 15.46 2.32
C TRP A 413 1.90 16.03 2.69
N SER A 414 0.80 15.32 2.40
CA SER A 414 -0.54 15.70 2.84
C SER A 414 -0.61 15.81 4.37
N TYR A 415 0.01 14.86 5.10
CA TYR A 415 0.04 14.86 6.56
C TYR A 415 1.03 15.88 7.13
N VAL A 416 2.18 16.08 6.49
CA VAL A 416 3.11 17.15 6.89
C VAL A 416 2.39 18.50 6.89
N VAL A 417 1.63 18.79 5.83
CA VAL A 417 0.88 20.06 5.74
C VAL A 417 -0.26 20.10 6.77
N ASN A 418 -1.12 19.08 6.81
CA ASN A 418 -2.30 19.10 7.68
C ASN A 418 -1.94 19.02 9.16
N ASN A 419 -1.06 18.08 9.54
CA ASN A 419 -0.74 17.86 10.96
C ASN A 419 0.26 18.90 11.45
N TYR A 420 1.39 19.10 10.75
CA TYR A 420 2.50 19.87 11.30
C TYR A 420 2.43 21.36 10.97
N LEU A 421 1.87 21.74 9.82
CA LEU A 421 1.74 23.16 9.45
C LEU A 421 0.37 23.76 9.81
N LEU A 422 -0.71 23.02 9.60
CA LEU A 422 -2.06 23.47 9.93
C LEU A 422 -2.49 23.10 11.36
N GLY A 423 -1.77 22.22 12.04
CA GLY A 423 -2.08 21.78 13.41
C GLY A 423 -3.43 21.07 13.53
N LYS A 424 -3.84 20.34 12.45
CA LYS A 424 -5.07 19.55 12.42
C LYS A 424 -4.81 18.16 12.98
N ASP A 425 -5.64 17.70 13.90
CA ASP A 425 -5.57 16.32 14.37
C ASP A 425 -5.90 15.33 13.25
N PRO A 426 -5.18 14.19 13.16
CA PRO A 426 -5.49 13.15 12.19
C PRO A 426 -6.92 12.64 12.36
N PHE A 427 -7.67 12.61 11.25
CA PHE A 427 -9.04 12.10 11.27
C PHE A 427 -9.07 10.58 11.48
N PRO A 428 -9.96 10.03 12.34
CA PRO A 428 -10.16 8.60 12.49
C PRO A 428 -10.61 7.97 11.17
N PHE A 429 -9.75 7.16 10.56
CA PHE A 429 -10.07 6.47 9.31
C PHE A 429 -9.64 5.00 9.39
N ASP A 430 -10.63 4.12 9.25
CA ASP A 430 -10.49 2.68 9.46
C ASP A 430 -9.38 2.01 8.61
N LEU A 431 -9.31 2.36 7.32
CA LEU A 431 -8.34 1.79 6.41
C LEU A 431 -6.91 2.28 6.67
N LEU A 432 -6.75 3.55 7.06
CA LEU A 432 -5.45 4.09 7.45
C LEU A 432 -4.98 3.55 8.79
N TYR A 433 -5.91 3.28 9.71
CA TYR A 433 -5.60 2.58 10.95
C TYR A 433 -5.02 1.18 10.65
N TRP A 434 -5.70 0.40 9.80
CA TRP A 434 -5.19 -0.90 9.36
C TRP A 434 -3.83 -0.78 8.66
N ASN A 435 -3.65 0.19 7.77
CA ASN A 435 -2.38 0.41 7.05
C ASN A 435 -1.24 0.76 8.00
N ALA A 436 -1.51 1.54 9.05
CA ALA A 436 -0.53 1.91 10.07
C ALA A 436 -0.22 0.76 11.05
N ASP A 437 -1.10 -0.25 11.16
CA ASP A 437 -0.91 -1.45 12.00
C ASP A 437 -0.08 -2.51 11.25
N SER A 438 1.08 -2.10 10.77
CA SER A 438 2.01 -2.94 9.99
C SER A 438 2.67 -4.02 10.83
N THR A 439 3.17 -5.07 10.16
CA THR A 439 3.86 -6.20 10.78
C THR A 439 5.33 -6.27 10.35
N ALA A 440 6.17 -6.83 11.20
CA ALA A 440 7.51 -7.25 10.84
C ALA A 440 7.46 -8.43 9.85
N MET A 441 8.60 -8.78 9.27
CA MET A 441 8.71 -9.92 8.34
C MET A 441 9.95 -10.75 8.66
N PRO A 442 9.87 -12.10 8.79
CA PRO A 442 11.05 -12.92 9.01
C PRO A 442 12.08 -12.75 7.91
N ALA A 443 13.35 -12.65 8.28
CA ALA A 443 14.43 -12.31 7.36
C ALA A 443 14.52 -13.27 6.16
N HIS A 444 14.51 -14.59 6.42
CA HIS A 444 14.59 -15.57 5.35
C HIS A 444 13.37 -15.57 4.42
N VAL A 445 12.16 -15.31 4.95
CA VAL A 445 10.94 -15.19 4.14
C VAL A 445 11.03 -13.96 3.22
N HIS A 446 11.50 -12.84 3.77
CA HIS A 446 11.62 -11.59 3.02
C HIS A 446 12.70 -11.69 1.94
N HIS A 447 13.90 -12.15 2.31
CA HIS A 447 14.99 -12.40 1.36
C HIS A 447 14.56 -13.32 0.22
N PHE A 448 13.95 -14.47 0.54
CA PHE A 448 13.43 -15.41 -0.46
C PHE A 448 12.45 -14.75 -1.43
N TYR A 449 11.54 -13.89 -0.89
CA TYR A 449 10.54 -13.18 -1.69
C TYR A 449 11.20 -12.19 -2.65
N LEU A 450 12.13 -11.36 -2.17
CA LEU A 450 12.81 -10.38 -3.01
C LEU A 450 13.67 -11.06 -4.08
N GLU A 451 14.47 -12.06 -3.71
CA GLU A 451 15.39 -12.73 -4.63
C GLU A 451 14.65 -13.55 -5.70
N ASN A 452 13.73 -14.44 -5.29
CA ASN A 452 13.12 -15.39 -6.22
C ASN A 452 11.96 -14.80 -7.03
N PHE A 453 11.23 -13.81 -6.51
CA PHE A 453 10.12 -13.23 -7.24
C PHE A 453 10.51 -11.90 -7.91
N TYR A 454 10.97 -10.90 -7.17
CA TYR A 454 11.26 -9.59 -7.74
C TYR A 454 12.50 -9.58 -8.64
N THR A 455 13.61 -10.24 -8.22
CA THR A 455 14.86 -10.20 -8.98
C THR A 455 14.88 -11.24 -10.09
N ARG A 456 14.58 -12.51 -9.76
CA ARG A 456 14.72 -13.62 -10.70
C ARG A 456 13.45 -13.99 -11.46
N ASN A 457 12.28 -13.54 -10.99
CA ASN A 457 10.98 -13.99 -11.48
C ASN A 457 10.93 -15.53 -11.65
N ALA A 458 11.48 -16.25 -10.65
CA ALA A 458 11.79 -17.67 -10.78
C ALA A 458 10.54 -18.53 -10.95
N PHE A 459 9.37 -18.12 -10.42
CA PHE A 459 8.14 -18.88 -10.54
C PHE A 459 7.60 -18.86 -11.97
N ALA A 460 7.52 -17.69 -12.59
CA ALA A 460 7.10 -17.55 -13.97
C ALA A 460 8.09 -18.19 -14.96
N THR A 461 9.40 -18.13 -14.66
CA THR A 461 10.44 -18.73 -15.51
C THR A 461 10.68 -20.22 -15.26
N GLY A 462 9.93 -20.85 -14.34
CA GLY A 462 10.01 -22.29 -14.06
C GLY A 462 11.28 -22.73 -13.33
N LYS A 463 11.91 -21.82 -12.59
CA LYS A 463 13.17 -22.05 -11.85
C LYS A 463 12.97 -22.03 -10.34
N LEU A 464 11.75 -21.82 -9.85
CA LEU A 464 11.46 -21.78 -8.42
C LEU A 464 11.48 -23.18 -7.83
N SER A 465 12.20 -23.36 -6.72
CA SER A 465 12.21 -24.60 -5.94
C SER A 465 11.65 -24.32 -4.55
N VAL A 466 10.67 -25.11 -4.12
CA VAL A 466 10.07 -25.10 -2.78
C VAL A 466 9.90 -26.54 -2.31
N LEU A 467 10.15 -26.83 -1.04
CA LEU A 467 10.04 -28.17 -0.47
C LEU A 467 10.73 -29.23 -1.36
N ASP A 468 11.96 -28.94 -1.81
CA ASP A 468 12.78 -29.76 -2.71
C ASP A 468 12.08 -30.13 -4.04
N THR A 469 11.14 -29.30 -4.48
CA THR A 469 10.37 -29.53 -5.71
C THR A 469 10.42 -28.30 -6.61
N THR A 470 10.94 -28.42 -7.82
CA THR A 470 10.87 -27.35 -8.83
C THR A 470 9.45 -27.24 -9.35
N ILE A 471 8.89 -26.03 -9.32
CA ILE A 471 7.51 -25.73 -9.67
C ILE A 471 7.42 -24.61 -10.72
N THR A 472 6.32 -24.60 -11.47
CA THR A 472 5.98 -23.56 -12.43
C THR A 472 4.52 -23.15 -12.28
N LEU A 473 4.12 -22.00 -12.83
CA LEU A 473 2.70 -21.61 -12.91
C LEU A 473 1.86 -22.63 -13.66
N GLY A 474 2.42 -23.30 -14.67
CA GLY A 474 1.76 -24.38 -15.40
C GLY A 474 1.48 -25.65 -14.58
N ASP A 475 2.02 -25.76 -13.37
CA ASP A 475 1.75 -26.90 -12.45
C ASP A 475 0.51 -26.68 -11.58
N ILE A 476 -0.05 -25.47 -11.53
CA ILE A 476 -1.31 -25.15 -10.85
C ILE A 476 -2.44 -25.94 -11.52
N ARG A 477 -3.29 -26.58 -10.71
CA ARG A 477 -4.38 -27.45 -11.16
C ARG A 477 -5.72 -27.04 -10.55
N GLY A 478 -6.78 -27.33 -11.28
CA GLY A 478 -8.16 -27.12 -10.85
C GLY A 478 -8.70 -25.72 -11.19
N PRO A 479 -9.93 -25.42 -10.74
CA PRO A 479 -10.56 -24.13 -10.98
C PRO A 479 -9.86 -22.99 -10.21
N VAL A 480 -9.63 -21.88 -10.89
CA VAL A 480 -9.04 -20.66 -10.34
C VAL A 480 -9.94 -19.46 -10.64
N TYR A 481 -10.17 -18.61 -9.65
CA TYR A 481 -10.78 -17.28 -9.78
C TYR A 481 -9.73 -16.23 -9.47
N HIS A 482 -9.34 -15.41 -10.45
CA HIS A 482 -8.23 -14.48 -10.30
C HIS A 482 -8.69 -13.03 -10.50
N VAL A 483 -8.68 -12.24 -9.43
CA VAL A 483 -9.08 -10.84 -9.44
C VAL A 483 -7.84 -9.95 -9.51
N ALA A 484 -7.77 -9.10 -10.52
CA ALA A 484 -6.88 -7.93 -10.57
C ALA A 484 -7.66 -6.65 -10.32
N THR A 485 -6.97 -5.57 -10.00
CA THR A 485 -7.58 -4.23 -9.87
C THR A 485 -6.91 -3.24 -10.80
N LYS A 486 -7.75 -2.43 -11.51
CA LYS A 486 -7.33 -1.62 -12.65
C LYS A 486 -6.29 -0.54 -12.31
N GLU A 487 -6.39 0.02 -11.11
CA GLU A 487 -5.54 1.12 -10.64
C GLU A 487 -4.49 0.65 -9.61
N ASP A 488 -4.11 -0.62 -9.70
CA ASP A 488 -3.16 -1.23 -8.77
C ASP A 488 -1.71 -0.88 -9.13
N HIS A 489 -1.03 -0.17 -8.26
CA HIS A 489 0.38 0.20 -8.38
C HIS A 489 1.34 -0.77 -7.65
N ILE A 490 0.79 -1.72 -6.87
CA ILE A 490 1.53 -2.75 -6.12
C ILE A 490 1.63 -4.03 -6.93
N ALA A 491 0.47 -4.52 -7.42
CA ALA A 491 0.35 -5.69 -8.27
C ALA A 491 -0.36 -5.28 -9.58
N PRO A 492 0.36 -4.69 -10.55
CA PRO A 492 -0.23 -4.17 -11.77
C PRO A 492 -1.11 -5.21 -12.47
N ALA A 493 -2.28 -4.76 -12.93
CA ALA A 493 -3.27 -5.65 -13.54
C ALA A 493 -2.71 -6.43 -14.74
N GLU A 494 -1.81 -5.83 -15.52
CA GLU A 494 -1.09 -6.47 -16.63
C GLU A 494 -0.21 -7.63 -16.17
N SER A 495 0.48 -7.47 -15.04
CA SER A 495 1.30 -8.52 -14.45
C SER A 495 0.46 -9.67 -13.91
N VAL A 496 -0.66 -9.34 -13.23
CA VAL A 496 -1.63 -10.33 -12.75
C VAL A 496 -2.26 -11.09 -13.92
N TYR A 497 -2.58 -10.40 -15.02
CA TYR A 497 -3.13 -11.00 -16.24
C TYR A 497 -2.15 -11.99 -16.88
N ARG A 498 -0.89 -11.60 -17.08
CA ARG A 498 0.16 -12.51 -17.60
C ARG A 498 0.33 -13.74 -16.71
N GLY A 499 0.35 -13.56 -15.39
CA GLY A 499 0.39 -14.67 -14.45
C GLY A 499 -0.79 -15.63 -14.60
N ALA A 500 -2.00 -15.10 -14.83
CA ALA A 500 -3.20 -15.91 -15.09
C ALA A 500 -3.07 -16.74 -16.38
N GLN A 501 -2.57 -16.16 -17.47
CA GLN A 501 -2.33 -16.86 -18.75
C GLN A 501 -1.30 -18.00 -18.62
N MET A 502 -0.32 -17.86 -17.71
CA MET A 502 0.70 -18.88 -17.48
C MET A 502 0.21 -20.08 -16.69
N MET A 503 -0.98 -20.04 -16.08
CA MET A 503 -1.59 -21.15 -15.36
C MET A 503 -2.21 -22.19 -16.31
N THR A 504 -1.45 -22.66 -17.26
CA THR A 504 -1.93 -23.55 -18.37
C THR A 504 -2.53 -24.88 -17.89
N GLY A 505 -2.30 -25.27 -16.65
CA GLY A 505 -2.87 -26.48 -16.04
C GLY A 505 -4.18 -26.26 -15.28
N ALA A 506 -4.65 -25.01 -15.18
CA ALA A 506 -5.84 -24.60 -14.44
C ALA A 506 -6.96 -24.10 -15.35
N ASP A 507 -8.21 -24.16 -14.85
CA ASP A 507 -9.37 -23.49 -15.44
C ASP A 507 -9.53 -22.12 -14.78
N VAL A 508 -9.06 -21.07 -15.46
CA VAL A 508 -8.94 -19.73 -14.88
C VAL A 508 -10.07 -18.81 -15.33
N ARG A 509 -10.86 -18.31 -14.37
CA ARG A 509 -11.74 -17.16 -14.55
C ARG A 509 -11.01 -15.90 -14.07
N TYR A 510 -10.62 -15.04 -14.99
CA TYR A 510 -10.01 -13.75 -14.68
C TYR A 510 -11.08 -12.66 -14.57
N VAL A 511 -10.93 -11.77 -13.60
CA VAL A 511 -11.81 -10.62 -13.34
C VAL A 511 -10.95 -9.38 -13.11
N LEU A 512 -11.25 -8.31 -13.84
CA LEU A 512 -10.65 -7.01 -13.60
C LEU A 512 -11.64 -6.14 -12.81
N SER A 513 -11.30 -5.77 -11.59
CA SER A 513 -12.11 -4.86 -10.75
C SER A 513 -11.64 -3.41 -10.92
N GLY A 514 -12.55 -2.47 -10.87
CA GLY A 514 -12.22 -1.03 -10.78
C GLY A 514 -11.51 -0.68 -9.48
N SER A 515 -10.88 0.52 -9.43
CA SER A 515 -10.11 1.02 -8.29
C SER A 515 -8.78 0.32 -8.04
N GLY A 516 -8.14 0.58 -6.87
CA GLY A 516 -6.78 0.12 -6.55
C GLY A 516 -6.75 -1.10 -5.63
N HIS A 517 -5.55 -1.48 -5.23
CA HIS A 517 -5.17 -2.71 -4.52
C HIS A 517 -6.10 -3.13 -3.36
N ILE A 518 -6.59 -2.17 -2.57
CA ILE A 518 -7.44 -2.44 -1.41
C ILE A 518 -8.91 -2.19 -1.75
N ALA A 519 -9.23 -1.00 -2.28
CA ALA A 519 -10.61 -0.59 -2.52
C ALA A 519 -11.28 -1.39 -3.66
N GLY A 520 -10.52 -1.92 -4.61
CA GLY A 520 -11.02 -2.82 -5.65
C GLY A 520 -11.34 -4.23 -5.13
N VAL A 521 -10.67 -4.66 -4.06
CA VAL A 521 -10.92 -5.95 -3.39
C VAL A 521 -12.00 -5.83 -2.34
N VAL A 522 -11.85 -4.88 -1.40
CA VAL A 522 -12.83 -4.64 -0.32
C VAL A 522 -13.92 -3.69 -0.82
N ASN A 523 -14.75 -4.19 -1.73
CA ASN A 523 -15.86 -3.48 -2.36
C ASN A 523 -17.19 -4.20 -2.10
N PRO A 524 -17.80 -4.03 -0.92
CA PRO A 524 -19.06 -4.71 -0.58
C PRO A 524 -20.18 -4.37 -1.57
N PRO A 525 -21.04 -5.34 -1.96
CA PRO A 525 -22.17 -5.09 -2.87
C PRO A 525 -23.09 -3.95 -2.43
N ALA A 526 -23.32 -3.83 -1.13
CA ALA A 526 -24.14 -2.74 -0.56
C ALA A 526 -23.59 -1.34 -0.78
N ALA A 527 -22.29 -1.19 -1.08
CA ALA A 527 -21.68 0.11 -1.34
C ALA A 527 -22.08 0.69 -2.72
N GLY A 528 -22.46 -0.15 -3.68
CA GLY A 528 -22.85 0.25 -5.03
C GLY A 528 -21.77 1.03 -5.78
N LYS A 529 -20.49 0.77 -5.49
CA LYS A 529 -19.35 1.50 -6.05
C LYS A 529 -18.60 0.69 -7.08
N TYR A 530 -17.91 1.40 -7.97
CA TYR A 530 -17.01 0.86 -8.99
C TYR A 530 -17.74 -0.02 -10.02
N GLN A 531 -16.96 -0.77 -10.78
CA GLN A 531 -17.39 -1.73 -11.79
C GLN A 531 -16.35 -2.83 -11.89
N TYR A 532 -16.68 -3.90 -12.60
CA TYR A 532 -15.74 -4.96 -12.93
C TYR A 532 -15.99 -5.49 -14.34
N TRP A 533 -14.96 -6.09 -14.93
CA TRP A 533 -14.98 -6.66 -16.27
C TRP A 533 -14.73 -8.16 -16.20
N THR A 534 -15.46 -8.90 -17.03
CA THR A 534 -15.29 -10.34 -17.21
C THR A 534 -15.23 -10.71 -18.67
N ASN A 535 -14.34 -11.63 -19.00
CA ASN A 535 -14.27 -12.26 -20.31
C ASN A 535 -13.86 -13.72 -20.09
N PRO A 536 -14.61 -14.71 -20.64
CA PRO A 536 -14.29 -16.13 -20.48
C PRO A 536 -13.00 -16.53 -21.23
N ASP A 537 -12.55 -15.74 -22.19
CA ASP A 537 -11.37 -16.01 -22.99
C ASP A 537 -10.14 -15.25 -22.43
N LEU A 538 -9.10 -16.00 -22.06
CA LEU A 538 -7.79 -15.49 -21.68
C LEU A 538 -6.79 -15.47 -22.87
N GLY A 539 -7.24 -15.73 -24.09
CA GLY A 539 -6.42 -15.77 -25.29
C GLY A 539 -5.84 -14.44 -25.79
N PRO A 540 -6.49 -13.25 -25.57
CA PRO A 540 -5.92 -11.97 -25.95
C PRO A 540 -4.52 -11.77 -25.39
N ALA A 541 -3.59 -11.26 -26.22
CA ALA A 541 -2.17 -11.14 -25.86
C ALA A 541 -1.92 -10.08 -24.80
N THR A 542 -2.75 -9.04 -24.76
CA THR A 542 -2.63 -7.92 -23.81
C THR A 542 -3.89 -7.79 -22.95
N LEU A 543 -3.73 -7.20 -21.76
CA LEU A 543 -4.88 -6.86 -20.91
C LEU A 543 -5.79 -5.82 -21.58
N ALA A 544 -5.24 -4.92 -22.38
CA ALA A 544 -6.05 -3.94 -23.13
C ALA A 544 -7.00 -4.64 -24.12
N ASP A 545 -6.48 -5.54 -24.97
CA ASP A 545 -7.30 -6.32 -25.92
C ASP A 545 -8.35 -7.18 -25.18
N TRP A 546 -7.97 -7.76 -24.02
CA TRP A 546 -8.88 -8.53 -23.19
C TRP A 546 -10.02 -7.66 -22.63
N THR A 547 -9.67 -6.44 -22.17
CA THR A 547 -10.64 -5.50 -21.58
C THR A 547 -11.61 -4.96 -22.64
N ASP A 548 -11.11 -4.68 -23.85
CA ASP A 548 -11.94 -4.21 -24.97
C ASP A 548 -13.00 -5.23 -25.40
N ALA A 549 -12.71 -6.52 -25.20
CA ALA A 549 -13.62 -7.62 -25.48
C ALA A 549 -14.44 -8.08 -24.24
N ALA A 550 -14.22 -7.49 -23.08
CA ALA A 550 -14.84 -7.89 -21.82
C ALA A 550 -16.20 -7.22 -21.61
N GLU A 551 -17.09 -7.90 -20.89
CA GLU A 551 -18.35 -7.36 -20.41
C GLU A 551 -18.11 -6.55 -19.13
N GLU A 552 -18.53 -5.27 -19.14
CA GLU A 552 -18.50 -4.40 -17.97
C GLU A 552 -19.78 -4.55 -17.15
N THR A 553 -19.64 -4.78 -15.85
CA THR A 553 -20.75 -4.86 -14.89
C THR A 553 -20.54 -3.84 -13.79
N GLN A 554 -21.55 -3.01 -13.50
CA GLN A 554 -21.51 -2.02 -12.43
C GLN A 554 -21.60 -2.66 -11.04
N GLY A 555 -20.84 -2.14 -10.08
CA GLY A 555 -20.83 -2.54 -8.68
C GLY A 555 -19.74 -3.55 -8.33
N SER A 556 -20.02 -4.36 -7.33
CA SER A 556 -19.08 -5.30 -6.74
C SER A 556 -18.97 -6.61 -7.52
N TRP A 557 -17.76 -7.14 -7.67
CA TRP A 557 -17.50 -8.47 -8.23
C TRP A 557 -17.82 -9.62 -7.24
N TRP A 558 -18.07 -9.36 -5.95
CA TRP A 558 -18.35 -10.40 -4.96
C TRP A 558 -19.55 -11.30 -5.32
N PRO A 559 -20.67 -10.81 -5.87
CA PRO A 559 -21.77 -11.68 -6.30
C PRO A 559 -21.42 -12.60 -7.48
N ASP A 560 -20.52 -12.18 -8.38
CA ASP A 560 -20.00 -13.02 -9.44
C ASP A 560 -19.12 -14.16 -8.89
N TRP A 561 -18.25 -13.81 -7.91
CA TRP A 561 -17.44 -14.79 -7.20
C TRP A 561 -18.27 -15.80 -6.40
N ASP A 562 -19.30 -15.35 -5.69
CA ASP A 562 -20.22 -16.23 -4.96
C ASP A 562 -20.91 -17.24 -5.90
N ARG A 563 -21.39 -16.79 -7.04
CA ARG A 563 -22.00 -17.68 -8.06
C ARG A 563 -21.00 -18.73 -8.53
N TRP A 564 -19.79 -18.30 -8.89
CA TRP A 564 -18.72 -19.20 -9.31
C TRP A 564 -18.31 -20.19 -8.22
N LEU A 565 -18.25 -19.75 -6.98
CA LEU A 565 -17.83 -20.54 -5.83
C LEU A 565 -18.92 -21.54 -5.39
N SER A 566 -20.19 -21.11 -5.33
CA SER A 566 -21.32 -21.94 -4.89
C SER A 566 -21.52 -23.18 -5.75
N GLU A 567 -21.34 -23.08 -7.08
CA GLU A 567 -21.36 -24.19 -8.01
C GLU A 567 -20.36 -25.32 -7.69
N ARG A 568 -19.26 -24.96 -6.97
CA ARG A 568 -18.14 -25.84 -6.63
C ARG A 568 -18.14 -26.29 -5.17
N SER A 569 -19.02 -25.71 -4.34
CA SER A 569 -19.03 -25.87 -2.89
C SER A 569 -19.82 -27.08 -2.39
N GLY A 570 -20.45 -27.83 -3.29
CA GLY A 570 -21.18 -29.05 -3.00
C GLY A 570 -22.56 -28.80 -2.37
N ARG A 571 -23.13 -29.83 -1.74
CA ARG A 571 -24.47 -29.73 -1.13
C ARG A 571 -24.49 -28.85 0.11
N MET A 572 -25.68 -28.36 0.48
CA MET A 572 -25.88 -27.70 1.77
C MET A 572 -25.91 -28.74 2.90
N VAL A 573 -25.21 -28.42 4.00
CA VAL A 573 -25.14 -29.23 5.22
C VAL A 573 -25.53 -28.36 6.43
N ALA A 574 -25.76 -28.96 7.61
CA ALA A 574 -26.02 -28.18 8.82
C ALA A 574 -24.85 -27.25 9.15
N ALA A 575 -25.17 -26.07 9.65
CA ALA A 575 -24.17 -25.07 10.06
C ALA A 575 -23.19 -25.64 11.10
N ARG A 576 -21.94 -25.17 11.03
CA ARG A 576 -20.85 -25.66 11.88
C ARG A 576 -20.52 -24.64 12.95
N VAL A 577 -20.65 -25.05 14.20
CA VAL A 577 -20.24 -24.22 15.35
C VAL A 577 -18.70 -24.24 15.43
N PRO A 578 -18.06 -23.09 15.61
CA PRO A 578 -16.61 -23.01 15.73
C PRO A 578 -16.05 -23.89 16.85
N GLY A 579 -14.98 -24.62 16.56
CA GLY A 579 -14.26 -25.45 17.51
C GLY A 579 -15.04 -26.66 18.04
N LYS A 580 -16.05 -27.11 17.31
CA LYS A 580 -16.86 -28.27 17.74
C LYS A 580 -16.03 -29.57 17.80
N VAL A 581 -15.04 -29.71 16.95
CA VAL A 581 -14.16 -30.88 16.87
C VAL A 581 -12.82 -30.58 17.56
N SER A 582 -12.18 -29.48 17.20
CA SER A 582 -10.83 -29.12 17.67
C SER A 582 -10.79 -28.50 19.07
N GLY A 583 -11.92 -28.01 19.56
CA GLY A 583 -11.99 -27.15 20.75
C GLY A 583 -11.75 -25.67 20.40
N ILE A 584 -12.02 -24.80 21.37
CA ILE A 584 -11.80 -23.35 21.28
C ILE A 584 -10.57 -22.99 22.11
N ILE A 585 -9.60 -22.33 21.48
CA ILE A 585 -8.42 -21.79 22.16
C ILE A 585 -8.75 -20.45 22.81
N GLU A 586 -9.30 -19.53 22.00
CA GLU A 586 -9.76 -18.20 22.43
C GLU A 586 -10.83 -17.65 21.47
N PRO A 587 -11.60 -16.62 21.86
CA PRO A 587 -12.53 -15.95 20.95
C PRO A 587 -11.81 -15.25 19.77
N ALA A 588 -12.48 -15.15 18.61
CA ALA A 588 -12.02 -14.28 17.54
C ALA A 588 -11.93 -12.81 18.02
N PRO A 589 -11.01 -12.01 17.46
CA PRO A 589 -10.08 -12.29 16.38
C PRO A 589 -8.77 -12.97 16.81
N GLY A 590 -8.66 -13.44 18.05
CA GLY A 590 -7.46 -14.02 18.61
C GLY A 590 -6.48 -12.99 19.17
N SER A 591 -5.37 -13.46 19.73
CA SER A 591 -4.35 -12.63 20.37
C SER A 591 -3.26 -12.18 19.39
N TYR A 592 -2.93 -12.98 18.35
CA TYR A 592 -1.83 -12.67 17.43
C TYR A 592 -2.05 -11.36 16.66
N VAL A 593 -3.27 -11.12 16.19
CA VAL A 593 -3.63 -9.90 15.45
C VAL A 593 -3.55 -8.63 16.31
N LYS A 594 -3.67 -8.74 17.63
CA LYS A 594 -3.67 -7.59 18.56
C LYS A 594 -2.28 -7.05 18.87
N VAL A 595 -1.22 -7.81 18.56
CA VAL A 595 0.16 -7.39 18.84
C VAL A 595 0.61 -6.33 17.83
N ARG A 596 0.75 -5.08 18.29
CA ARG A 596 1.22 -3.95 17.48
C ARG A 596 2.75 -3.82 17.58
N PHE A 597 3.39 -3.30 16.51
CA PHE A 597 4.84 -3.10 16.49
C PHE A 597 5.28 -1.94 17.41
N ASP A 598 4.45 -0.92 17.55
CA ASP A 598 4.72 0.28 18.36
C ASP A 598 4.56 0.07 19.86
N GLN A 599 4.11 -1.13 20.27
CA GLN A 599 3.96 -1.56 21.65
C GLN A 599 5.05 -2.55 22.11
N ARG A 600 6.10 -2.75 21.29
CA ARG A 600 7.22 -3.67 21.58
C ARG A 600 8.51 -2.98 21.95
#